data_03b03d28b423cb07636896b04312eb07
#
_entry.id   03b03d28b423cb07636896b04312eb07
#
_cell.length_a   1.000
_cell.length_b   1.000
_cell.length_c   1.000
_cell.angle_alpha   90.00
_cell.angle_beta   90.00
_cell.angle_gamma   90.00
#
_symmetry.space_group_name_H-M   'P 1'
#
loop_
_entity.id
_entity.type
_entity.pdbx_description
1 polymer ?
#
loop_
_entity_poly.entity_id
_entity_poly.type
_entity_poly.pdbx_seq_one_letter_code
_entity_poly.pdbx_strand_id
1 'polypeptide(L)'
;MALTAGPREGFTFPDDEYVSYIDSLSVNADWIMRMNVLPAKRAAARNKRAEEKLNEEYNQQEGDSHAITGGSTRLDAIAEDLKAYHAALNSSEAEVSVDVAVMFIVGAETPEQAQDQAQMIQAAYSARDFKVITPLGYQESLWWACLPGTPASSVVKKLELLVTGRHLAFGVPLVTDALGTRTGFRLGTNISSSRRSPVFMNIGGLMEADMSGSFAVTGENGSGKSTLLKIVAGNVFDRGGQIVAIDRSDNTEWAALGRLLTEREGSQPTVVELGDTRWSIDPLRLFPGKVAARVTRSLVSVLLGFGSNSAEGRLLGQLLHPDYAQEHQITSMGSLVAHLLSGQGLAGEEPEQTRAIAFGLQNVQSTEFGPLLFDESLPTLDLSSRFLTFCTRGVELPRRHELESAALKAELPVEKVIGRALYALIVAISRVVLYADDSIESLMIVDEAHHATGSPETELELSNVVRYGRKHKAAVALGSHDASTDFGSQQLQALIPVRIVCRSRDSKMAQRNLDWMADMGQDEWVELVTSGLSPLDDNEEVAPERRGEALMRDAYGNVAKIKVLPPLSPARFKAVMSSPPKRGASTETAKELVHA
;
A
#
# COMPACT_ATOMS: atom_id res chain seq x y z
N MET A 1 38.95 -8.04 7.18
CA MET A 1 38.70 -6.96 8.16
C MET A 1 37.78 -7.51 9.26
N ALA A 2 37.76 -6.90 10.43
CA ALA A 2 36.86 -7.32 11.51
C ALA A 2 36.24 -6.13 12.22
N LEU A 3 34.97 -6.25 12.59
CA LEU A 3 34.26 -5.30 13.45
C LEU A 3 34.69 -5.54 14.90
N THR A 4 35.12 -4.52 15.62
CA THR A 4 35.69 -4.64 16.95
C THR A 4 35.04 -3.77 18.03
N ALA A 5 34.18 -2.85 17.65
CA ALA A 5 33.37 -2.03 18.56
C ALA A 5 32.15 -1.47 17.85
N GLY A 6 31.10 -1.20 18.59
CA GLY A 6 29.89 -0.49 18.17
C GLY A 6 29.70 0.82 18.92
N PRO A 7 28.60 1.55 18.66
CA PRO A 7 28.29 2.83 19.28
C PRO A 7 28.14 2.69 20.80
N ARG A 8 28.63 3.70 21.55
CA ARG A 8 28.61 3.71 23.02
C ARG A 8 27.25 4.10 23.60
N GLU A 9 26.47 4.87 22.84
CA GLU A 9 25.16 5.39 23.29
C GLU A 9 24.01 4.38 23.12
N GLY A 10 24.31 3.15 22.65
CA GLY A 10 23.34 2.11 22.36
C GLY A 10 23.03 1.99 20.87
N PHE A 11 22.20 1.00 20.52
CA PHE A 11 21.81 0.75 19.14
C PHE A 11 20.43 1.32 18.87
N THR A 12 20.26 1.92 17.70
CA THR A 12 18.98 2.39 17.17
C THR A 12 18.58 1.56 15.94
N PHE A 13 17.28 1.43 15.70
CA PHE A 13 16.76 0.78 14.50
C PHE A 13 15.66 1.67 13.87
N PRO A 14 15.69 1.94 12.58
CA PRO A 14 16.76 1.63 11.62
C PRO A 14 17.96 2.54 11.87
N ASP A 15 19.14 2.21 11.42
CA ASP A 15 20.36 2.98 11.20
C ASP A 15 21.63 2.28 11.72
N ASP A 16 21.53 1.41 12.75
CA ASP A 16 22.64 0.68 13.34
C ASP A 16 22.71 -0.81 12.94
N GLU A 17 22.19 -1.17 11.74
CA GLU A 17 22.25 -2.54 11.21
C GLU A 17 23.67 -2.91 10.77
N TYR A 18 24.55 -3.08 11.72
CA TYR A 18 26.01 -3.19 11.50
C TYR A 18 26.47 -4.35 10.60
N VAL A 19 25.63 -5.35 10.36
CA VAL A 19 25.95 -6.44 9.42
C VAL A 19 25.43 -6.15 8.04
N SER A 20 24.13 -5.82 7.90
CA SER A 20 23.51 -5.57 6.61
C SER A 20 23.93 -4.24 5.98
N TYR A 21 24.51 -3.33 6.75
CA TYR A 21 24.98 -2.05 6.24
C TYR A 21 26.01 -2.19 5.11
N ILE A 22 26.86 -3.22 5.14
CA ILE A 22 27.85 -3.47 4.08
C ILE A 22 27.19 -3.58 2.70
N ASP A 23 25.97 -4.14 2.63
CA ASP A 23 25.24 -4.35 1.39
C ASP A 23 24.74 -3.02 0.77
N SER A 24 24.71 -1.93 1.54
CA SER A 24 24.37 -0.58 1.06
C SER A 24 25.55 0.18 0.47
N LEU A 25 26.76 -0.30 0.69
CA LEU A 25 27.99 0.31 0.20
C LEU A 25 28.30 -0.17 -1.23
N SER A 26 28.87 0.73 -2.04
CA SER A 26 29.34 0.41 -3.42
C SER A 26 30.72 -0.27 -3.37
N VAL A 27 30.84 -1.36 -2.62
CA VAL A 27 32.09 -2.12 -2.47
C VAL A 27 31.83 -3.59 -2.76
N ASN A 28 32.83 -4.29 -3.30
CA ASN A 28 32.77 -5.74 -3.49
C ASN A 28 33.27 -6.44 -2.24
N ALA A 29 32.34 -6.72 -1.31
CA ALA A 29 32.67 -7.33 -0.05
C ALA A 29 31.61 -8.33 0.41
N ASP A 30 32.06 -9.48 0.92
CA ASP A 30 31.24 -10.43 1.63
C ASP A 30 31.37 -10.22 3.14
N TRP A 31 30.36 -10.60 3.91
CA TRP A 31 30.43 -10.63 5.35
C TRP A 31 30.20 -12.03 5.91
N ILE A 32 30.87 -12.32 7.02
CA ILE A 32 30.75 -13.58 7.72
C ILE A 32 30.62 -13.28 9.21
N MET A 33 29.70 -13.97 9.86
CA MET A 33 29.48 -13.90 11.28
C MET A 33 29.75 -15.26 11.91
N ARG A 34 30.62 -15.27 12.90
CA ARG A 34 30.81 -16.44 13.80
C ARG A 34 30.20 -16.09 15.15
N MET A 35 29.34 -16.94 15.64
CA MET A 35 28.70 -16.72 16.93
C MET A 35 28.74 -17.94 17.82
N ASN A 36 28.87 -17.69 19.13
CA ASN A 36 28.73 -18.68 20.17
C ASN A 36 27.69 -18.21 21.18
N VAL A 37 26.58 -18.92 21.26
CA VAL A 37 25.46 -18.54 22.13
C VAL A 37 25.60 -19.22 23.48
N LEU A 38 25.58 -18.43 24.53
CA LEU A 38 25.65 -18.88 25.91
C LEU A 38 24.34 -18.58 26.64
N PRO A 39 23.66 -19.57 27.23
CA PRO A 39 22.53 -19.34 28.11
C PRO A 39 22.85 -18.35 29.25
N ALA A 40 21.89 -17.51 29.65
CA ALA A 40 22.07 -16.47 30.66
C ALA A 40 22.77 -16.96 31.95
N LYS A 41 22.42 -18.16 32.44
CA LYS A 41 23.08 -18.77 33.64
C LYS A 41 24.57 -18.98 33.47
N ARG A 42 25.05 -19.42 32.29
CA ARG A 42 26.48 -19.61 32.02
C ARG A 42 27.19 -18.26 31.81
N ALA A 43 26.52 -17.32 31.17
CA ALA A 43 27.02 -15.97 31.02
C ALA A 43 27.17 -15.25 32.36
N ALA A 44 26.21 -15.37 33.26
CA ALA A 44 26.31 -14.83 34.63
C ALA A 44 27.51 -15.35 35.41
N ALA A 45 27.81 -16.66 35.30
CA ALA A 45 28.99 -17.22 35.93
C ALA A 45 30.32 -16.68 35.33
N ARG A 46 30.36 -16.42 34.03
CA ARG A 46 31.48 -15.74 33.36
C ARG A 46 31.64 -14.30 33.81
N ASN A 47 30.55 -13.56 33.89
CA ASN A 47 30.52 -12.16 34.32
C ASN A 47 31.01 -12.01 35.77
N LYS A 48 30.58 -12.89 36.67
CA LYS A 48 31.05 -12.90 38.05
C LYS A 48 32.60 -13.02 38.15
N ARG A 49 33.19 -13.89 37.31
CA ARG A 49 34.65 -13.99 37.24
C ARG A 49 35.31 -12.72 36.67
N ALA A 50 34.64 -12.04 35.74
CA ALA A 50 35.14 -10.77 35.22
C ALA A 50 35.06 -9.64 36.26
N GLU A 51 33.99 -9.60 37.06
CA GLU A 51 33.86 -8.70 38.22
C GLU A 51 34.92 -8.95 39.29
N GLU A 52 35.19 -10.21 39.61
CA GLU A 52 36.23 -10.58 40.57
C GLU A 52 37.62 -10.09 40.10
N LYS A 53 37.96 -10.29 38.83
CA LYS A 53 39.22 -9.80 38.25
C LYS A 53 39.30 -8.28 38.23
N LEU A 54 38.20 -7.60 37.86
CA LEU A 54 38.15 -6.15 37.84
C LEU A 54 38.37 -5.56 39.25
N ASN A 55 37.77 -6.18 40.26
CA ASN A 55 37.96 -5.81 41.66
C ASN A 55 39.41 -6.05 42.12
N GLU A 56 40.04 -7.12 41.67
CA GLU A 56 41.47 -7.37 41.94
C GLU A 56 42.36 -6.30 41.31
N GLU A 57 42.09 -5.89 40.07
CA GLU A 57 42.82 -4.83 39.38
C GLU A 57 42.62 -3.45 40.07
N TYR A 58 41.41 -3.14 40.54
CA TYR A 58 41.14 -1.94 41.34
C TYR A 58 41.98 -1.96 42.65
N ASN A 59 41.96 -3.04 43.39
CA ASN A 59 42.70 -3.18 44.64
C ASN A 59 44.22 -3.10 44.43
N GLN A 60 44.76 -3.60 43.31
CA GLN A 60 46.18 -3.42 42.96
C GLN A 60 46.54 -2.00 42.64
N GLN A 61 45.68 -1.25 41.90
CA GLN A 61 45.92 0.16 41.59
C GLN A 61 45.75 1.07 42.78
N GLU A 62 44.84 0.82 43.71
CA GLU A 62 44.74 1.53 44.98
C GLU A 62 45.98 1.32 45.87
N GLY A 63 46.57 0.15 45.83
CA GLY A 63 47.79 -0.15 46.56
C GLY A 63 49.05 0.56 46.05
N ASP A 64 49.09 0.88 44.76
CA ASP A 64 50.23 1.55 44.08
C ASP A 64 50.07 3.09 43.94
N SER A 65 48.90 3.65 44.25
CA SER A 65 48.62 5.07 44.00
C SER A 65 48.99 5.97 45.18
N HIS A 66 50.22 6.46 45.19
CA HIS A 66 50.60 7.73 45.84
C HIS A 66 50.35 8.93 44.92
N ALA A 67 49.39 8.88 44.01
CA ALA A 67 49.15 9.92 43.00
C ALA A 67 47.88 10.70 43.29
N ILE A 68 48.01 12.02 43.25
CA ILE A 68 46.98 13.07 43.35
C ILE A 68 45.97 13.05 42.17
N THR A 69 46.03 12.10 41.26
CA THR A 69 45.14 11.94 40.10
C THR A 69 44.21 10.79 40.35
N GLY A 70 42.91 11.06 40.35
CA GLY A 70 41.80 10.11 40.55
C GLY A 70 41.96 8.84 39.73
N GLY A 71 41.25 7.79 40.16
CA GLY A 71 41.32 6.40 39.64
C GLY A 71 41.29 6.29 38.10
N SER A 72 41.70 5.15 37.61
CA SER A 72 41.84 4.88 36.18
C SER A 72 40.45 5.01 35.50
N THR A 73 40.23 6.08 34.77
CA THR A 73 39.02 6.33 33.95
C THR A 73 38.70 5.15 33.00
N ARG A 74 39.71 4.33 32.69
CA ARG A 74 39.58 3.13 31.88
C ARG A 74 38.90 1.98 32.65
N LEU A 75 39.24 1.76 33.93
CA LEU A 75 38.62 0.73 34.75
C LEU A 75 37.17 1.10 35.07
N ASP A 76 36.87 2.39 35.29
CA ASP A 76 35.53 2.89 35.53
C ASP A 76 34.63 2.65 34.29
N ALA A 77 35.13 2.94 33.08
CA ALA A 77 34.43 2.65 31.85
C ALA A 77 34.13 1.15 31.66
N ILE A 78 35.13 0.27 31.97
CA ILE A 78 34.94 -1.19 31.88
C ILE A 78 33.88 -1.65 32.91
N ALA A 79 33.88 -1.07 34.11
CA ALA A 79 32.91 -1.39 35.15
C ALA A 79 31.48 -0.99 34.76
N GLU A 80 31.31 0.20 34.13
CA GLU A 80 30.04 0.63 33.59
C GLU A 80 29.54 -0.26 32.47
N ASP A 81 30.39 -0.59 31.50
CA ASP A 81 30.04 -1.48 30.38
C ASP A 81 29.62 -2.87 30.90
N LEU A 82 30.34 -3.43 31.89
CA LEU A 82 30.00 -4.72 32.48
C LEU A 82 28.69 -4.69 33.25
N LYS A 83 28.41 -3.60 33.97
CA LYS A 83 27.15 -3.38 34.66
C LYS A 83 25.98 -3.25 33.69
N ALA A 84 26.14 -2.45 32.64
CA ALA A 84 25.13 -2.27 31.60
C ALA A 84 24.82 -3.60 30.89
N TYR A 85 25.87 -4.36 30.55
CA TYR A 85 25.71 -5.69 29.94
C TYR A 85 25.00 -6.66 30.87
N HIS A 86 25.33 -6.68 32.18
CA HIS A 86 24.66 -7.51 33.17
C HIS A 86 23.18 -7.15 33.33
N ALA A 87 22.86 -5.86 33.34
CA ALA A 87 21.47 -5.39 33.37
C ALA A 87 20.69 -5.82 32.13
N ALA A 88 21.28 -5.67 30.94
CA ALA A 88 20.70 -6.11 29.69
C ALA A 88 20.47 -7.63 29.63
N LEU A 89 21.43 -8.44 30.10
CA LEU A 89 21.30 -9.88 30.14
C LEU A 89 20.21 -10.38 31.09
N ASN A 90 19.89 -9.61 32.12
CA ASN A 90 18.82 -9.93 33.08
C ASN A 90 17.48 -9.27 32.76
N SER A 91 17.37 -8.56 31.64
CA SER A 91 16.12 -7.86 31.24
C SER A 91 14.98 -8.83 30.89
N SER A 92 15.32 -10.07 30.49
CA SER A 92 14.35 -11.12 30.15
C SER A 92 14.92 -12.50 30.48
N GLU A 93 14.06 -13.45 30.86
CA GLU A 93 14.47 -14.86 31.04
C GLU A 93 14.94 -15.54 29.74
N ALA A 94 14.47 -15.03 28.60
CA ALA A 94 14.82 -15.53 27.27
C ALA A 94 16.13 -14.93 26.72
N GLU A 95 16.70 -13.89 27.40
CA GLU A 95 17.90 -13.22 26.93
C GLU A 95 19.12 -14.15 26.98
N VAL A 96 20.01 -14.01 26.01
CA VAL A 96 21.21 -14.82 25.86
C VAL A 96 22.44 -13.92 25.69
N SER A 97 23.60 -14.46 26.10
CA SER A 97 24.89 -13.86 25.77
C SER A 97 25.41 -14.45 24.46
N VAL A 98 25.93 -13.61 23.60
CA VAL A 98 26.53 -14.05 22.33
C VAL A 98 27.94 -13.49 22.20
N ASP A 99 28.91 -14.39 22.03
CA ASP A 99 30.25 -14.03 21.58
C ASP A 99 30.22 -14.00 20.05
N VAL A 100 30.38 -12.83 19.43
CA VAL A 100 30.23 -12.65 17.97
C VAL A 100 31.47 -12.03 17.35
N ALA A 101 32.00 -12.68 16.30
CA ALA A 101 33.01 -12.10 15.42
C ALA A 101 32.41 -11.81 14.04
N VAL A 102 32.34 -10.56 13.64
CA VAL A 102 31.91 -10.13 12.32
C VAL A 102 33.14 -9.80 11.48
N MET A 103 33.26 -10.45 10.34
CA MET A 103 34.37 -10.28 9.43
C MET A 103 33.88 -9.88 8.04
N PHE A 104 34.60 -8.96 7.41
CA PHE A 104 34.36 -8.54 6.04
C PHE A 104 35.51 -9.01 5.15
N ILE A 105 35.19 -9.65 4.04
CA ILE A 105 36.14 -10.10 3.03
C ILE A 105 35.98 -9.16 1.84
N VAL A 106 37.06 -8.52 1.44
CA VAL A 106 37.10 -7.61 0.30
C VAL A 106 37.81 -8.31 -0.86
N GLY A 107 37.13 -8.42 -2.00
CA GLY A 107 37.67 -8.98 -3.22
C GLY A 107 37.94 -7.88 -4.25
N ALA A 108 39.15 -7.85 -4.84
CA ALA A 108 39.51 -6.94 -5.91
C ALA A 108 40.54 -7.56 -6.86
N GLU A 109 40.74 -6.95 -8.02
CA GLU A 109 41.72 -7.44 -9.01
C GLU A 109 43.17 -7.13 -8.58
N THR A 110 43.38 -6.05 -7.84
CA THR A 110 44.70 -5.67 -7.32
C THR A 110 44.69 -5.44 -5.81
N PRO A 111 45.85 -5.59 -5.14
CA PRO A 111 45.98 -5.31 -3.70
C PRO A 111 45.64 -3.86 -3.35
N GLU A 112 45.98 -2.90 -4.20
CA GLU A 112 45.69 -1.47 -4.01
C GLU A 112 44.19 -1.22 -4.00
N GLN A 113 43.47 -1.77 -4.98
CA GLN A 113 42.00 -1.69 -5.04
C GLN A 113 41.34 -2.33 -3.80
N ALA A 114 41.85 -3.46 -3.34
CA ALA A 114 41.34 -4.10 -2.11
C ALA A 114 41.59 -3.22 -0.87
N GLN A 115 42.72 -2.52 -0.83
CA GLN A 115 43.03 -1.58 0.26
C GLN A 115 42.14 -0.34 0.23
N ASP A 116 41.88 0.22 -0.97
CA ASP A 116 40.97 1.36 -1.14
C ASP A 116 39.54 1.01 -0.70
N GLN A 117 39.04 -0.14 -1.14
CA GLN A 117 37.71 -0.63 -0.71
C GLN A 117 37.67 -0.88 0.82
N ALA A 118 38.74 -1.41 1.40
CA ALA A 118 38.83 -1.61 2.84
C ALA A 118 38.79 -0.27 3.61
N GLN A 119 39.45 0.76 3.09
CA GLN A 119 39.40 2.12 3.67
C GLN A 119 38.00 2.73 3.55
N MET A 120 37.30 2.54 2.41
CA MET A 120 35.92 2.98 2.25
C MET A 120 35.00 2.35 3.30
N ILE A 121 35.11 1.03 3.51
CA ILE A 121 34.35 0.32 4.56
C ILE A 121 34.66 0.90 5.93
N GLN A 122 35.95 1.07 6.27
CA GLN A 122 36.35 1.65 7.57
C GLN A 122 35.78 3.05 7.79
N ALA A 123 35.85 3.92 6.78
CA ALA A 123 35.33 5.27 6.86
C ALA A 123 33.79 5.27 7.02
N ALA A 124 33.06 4.44 6.25
CA ALA A 124 31.62 4.34 6.32
C ALA A 124 31.12 3.84 7.68
N TYR A 125 31.77 2.81 8.23
CA TYR A 125 31.43 2.30 9.56
C TYR A 125 31.83 3.27 10.68
N SER A 126 32.98 3.97 10.54
CA SER A 126 33.40 4.98 11.50
C SER A 126 32.46 6.17 11.60
N ALA A 127 31.81 6.55 10.49
CA ALA A 127 30.78 7.60 10.46
C ALA A 127 29.51 7.23 11.26
N ARG A 128 29.37 5.96 11.64
CA ARG A 128 28.27 5.42 12.47
C ARG A 128 28.77 4.90 13.83
N ASP A 129 29.91 5.39 14.29
CA ASP A 129 30.55 4.98 15.55
C ASP A 129 30.91 3.51 15.69
N PHE A 130 30.97 2.78 14.56
CA PHE A 130 31.49 1.41 14.54
C PHE A 130 32.99 1.39 14.23
N LYS A 131 33.72 0.49 14.88
CA LYS A 131 35.14 0.33 14.64
C LYS A 131 35.43 -0.95 13.86
N VAL A 132 35.89 -0.78 12.61
CA VAL A 132 36.37 -1.90 11.76
C VAL A 132 37.88 -1.79 11.62
N ILE A 133 38.59 -2.90 11.83
CA ILE A 133 40.04 -2.97 11.71
C ILE A 133 40.50 -3.98 10.67
N THR A 134 41.69 -3.77 10.11
CA THR A 134 42.39 -4.74 9.27
C THR A 134 43.61 -5.27 10.04
N PRO A 135 43.51 -6.43 10.73
CA PRO A 135 44.61 -6.95 11.51
C PRO A 135 45.78 -7.36 10.61
N LEU A 136 46.92 -6.69 10.78
CA LEU A 136 48.12 -6.99 9.99
C LEU A 136 48.75 -8.35 10.40
N GLY A 137 49.15 -9.13 9.39
CA GLY A 137 49.80 -10.41 9.59
C GLY A 137 48.85 -11.59 9.94
N TYR A 138 47.53 -11.35 10.00
CA TYR A 138 46.55 -12.37 10.36
C TYR A 138 45.55 -12.71 9.25
N GLN A 139 45.79 -12.25 8.01
CA GLN A 139 44.87 -12.42 6.89
C GLN A 139 44.55 -13.91 6.62
N GLU A 140 45.53 -14.77 6.62
CA GLU A 140 45.35 -16.19 6.44
C GLU A 140 44.48 -16.82 7.54
N SER A 141 44.76 -16.50 8.81
CA SER A 141 43.95 -16.99 9.93
C SER A 141 42.50 -16.50 9.89
N LEU A 142 42.27 -15.27 9.42
CA LEU A 142 40.93 -14.72 9.24
C LEU A 142 40.24 -15.38 8.05
N TRP A 143 40.96 -15.62 6.96
CA TRP A 143 40.40 -16.31 5.79
C TRP A 143 39.92 -17.73 6.13
N TRP A 144 40.76 -18.51 6.86
CA TRP A 144 40.34 -19.82 7.35
C TRP A 144 39.11 -19.73 8.27
N ALA A 145 39.03 -18.69 9.08
CA ALA A 145 37.90 -18.49 9.96
C ALA A 145 36.59 -18.20 9.20
N CYS A 146 36.66 -17.77 7.95
CA CYS A 146 35.51 -17.54 7.10
C CYS A 146 34.90 -18.82 6.52
N LEU A 147 35.61 -19.95 6.59
CA LEU A 147 35.12 -21.22 6.08
C LEU A 147 34.27 -21.96 7.13
N PRO A 148 33.08 -22.49 6.75
CA PRO A 148 32.25 -23.27 7.65
C PRO A 148 32.97 -24.46 8.20
N GLY A 149 32.78 -24.77 9.51
CA GLY A 149 33.38 -25.91 10.19
C GLY A 149 34.83 -25.73 10.67
N THR A 150 35.49 -24.64 10.30
CA THR A 150 36.86 -24.35 10.79
C THR A 150 36.82 -23.91 12.25
N PRO A 151 37.67 -24.45 13.14
CA PRO A 151 37.76 -24.01 14.53
C PRO A 151 38.16 -22.52 14.63
N ALA A 152 37.62 -21.80 15.61
CA ALA A 152 38.01 -20.42 15.86
C ALA A 152 39.46 -20.36 16.38
N SER A 153 40.35 -19.65 15.66
CA SER A 153 41.72 -19.39 16.09
C SER A 153 41.75 -18.44 17.30
N SER A 154 42.91 -18.39 17.99
CA SER A 154 43.12 -17.45 19.09
C SER A 154 42.97 -15.96 18.65
N VAL A 155 43.25 -15.68 17.39
CA VAL A 155 43.08 -14.33 16.80
C VAL A 155 41.61 -14.00 16.69
N VAL A 156 40.79 -14.89 16.14
CA VAL A 156 39.33 -14.67 16.00
C VAL A 156 38.69 -14.44 17.37
N LYS A 157 39.07 -15.25 18.38
CA LYS A 157 38.59 -15.08 19.76
C LYS A 157 38.90 -13.72 20.38
N LYS A 158 40.01 -13.09 19.98
CA LYS A 158 40.38 -11.74 20.44
C LYS A 158 39.57 -10.63 19.72
N LEU A 159 38.95 -10.96 18.61
CA LEU A 159 38.12 -10.04 17.81
C LEU A 159 36.62 -10.21 18.12
N GLU A 160 36.25 -11.17 18.96
CA GLU A 160 34.87 -11.38 19.36
C GLU A 160 34.35 -10.20 20.19
N LEU A 161 33.15 -9.74 19.85
CA LEU A 161 32.36 -8.81 20.63
C LEU A 161 31.43 -9.62 21.54
N LEU A 162 31.26 -9.15 22.76
CA LEU A 162 30.31 -9.71 23.71
C LEU A 162 29.02 -8.89 23.63
N VAL A 163 27.95 -9.49 23.13
CA VAL A 163 26.64 -8.83 22.94
C VAL A 163 25.52 -9.67 23.54
N THR A 164 24.37 -9.07 23.79
CA THR A 164 23.14 -9.81 24.10
C THR A 164 22.44 -10.23 22.82
N GLY A 165 21.49 -11.17 22.90
CA GLY A 165 20.65 -11.57 21.76
C GLY A 165 19.91 -10.38 21.15
N ARG A 166 19.43 -9.45 22.00
CA ARG A 166 18.80 -8.20 21.55
C ARG A 166 19.76 -7.33 20.73
N HIS A 167 20.98 -7.12 21.19
CA HIS A 167 21.99 -6.35 20.45
C HIS A 167 22.40 -7.04 19.15
N LEU A 168 22.46 -8.37 19.14
CA LEU A 168 22.71 -9.12 17.91
C LEU A 168 21.60 -8.90 16.90
N ALA A 169 20.34 -8.82 17.35
CA ALA A 169 19.20 -8.58 16.49
C ALA A 169 19.26 -7.22 15.77
N PHE A 170 19.83 -6.19 16.37
CA PHE A 170 20.06 -4.91 15.69
C PHE A 170 21.01 -5.02 14.48
N GLY A 171 21.90 -5.99 14.48
CA GLY A 171 22.74 -6.31 13.31
C GLY A 171 21.95 -6.84 12.12
N VAL A 172 20.74 -7.24 12.33
CA VAL A 172 19.82 -7.80 11.31
C VAL A 172 20.48 -8.91 10.47
N PRO A 173 21.13 -9.92 11.10
CA PRO A 173 21.95 -10.90 10.36
C PRO A 173 21.12 -11.95 9.61
N LEU A 174 19.86 -12.19 10.03
CA LEU A 174 19.04 -13.31 9.56
C LEU A 174 17.64 -12.88 9.07
N VAL A 175 17.36 -11.59 8.95
CA VAL A 175 16.08 -11.10 8.43
C VAL A 175 16.22 -10.65 6.97
N THR A 176 15.10 -10.69 6.28
CA THR A 176 15.01 -10.17 4.91
C THR A 176 14.41 -8.78 4.93
N ASP A 177 14.86 -7.93 4.02
CA ASP A 177 14.23 -6.65 3.69
C ASP A 177 13.32 -6.76 2.45
N ALA A 178 13.05 -8.00 2.00
CA ALA A 178 12.18 -8.25 0.87
C ALA A 178 10.76 -7.74 1.16
N LEU A 179 10.25 -6.92 0.27
CA LEU A 179 8.90 -6.38 0.31
C LEU A 179 8.34 -6.31 -1.11
N GLY A 180 7.05 -6.62 -1.24
CA GLY A 180 6.38 -6.63 -2.52
C GLY A 180 6.63 -7.90 -3.33
N THR A 181 6.61 -7.80 -4.64
CA THR A 181 6.79 -8.92 -5.56
C THR A 181 8.21 -8.95 -6.12
N ARG A 182 8.66 -10.11 -6.61
CA ARG A 182 10.01 -10.24 -7.19
C ARG A 182 10.16 -9.54 -8.56
N THR A 183 9.07 -9.36 -9.27
CA THR A 183 9.00 -8.78 -10.61
C THR A 183 7.86 -7.77 -10.67
N GLY A 184 7.80 -6.99 -11.73
CA GLY A 184 6.74 -6.00 -11.93
C GLY A 184 7.31 -4.60 -12.15
N PHE A 185 6.50 -3.57 -11.89
CA PHE A 185 7.00 -2.20 -11.90
C PHE A 185 7.58 -1.83 -10.53
N ARG A 186 8.61 -1.01 -10.53
CA ARG A 186 9.18 -0.49 -9.29
C ARG A 186 8.25 0.56 -8.70
N LEU A 187 7.62 0.23 -7.56
CA LEU A 187 6.74 1.13 -6.83
C LEU A 187 7.54 2.14 -6.00
N GLY A 188 8.60 1.67 -5.38
CA GLY A 188 9.34 2.48 -4.42
C GLY A 188 10.64 1.83 -3.95
N THR A 189 11.10 2.31 -2.81
CA THR A 189 12.26 1.79 -2.10
C THR A 189 11.86 1.46 -0.67
N ASN A 190 12.24 0.30 -0.16
CA ASN A 190 12.14 -0.02 1.25
C ASN A 190 13.15 0.82 2.03
N ILE A 191 12.66 1.64 2.95
CA ILE A 191 13.47 2.54 3.77
C ILE A 191 13.44 2.17 5.25
N SER A 192 12.99 0.94 5.57
CA SER A 192 13.04 0.41 6.94
C SER A 192 14.43 -0.05 7.35
N SER A 193 15.34 -0.20 6.40
CA SER A 193 16.73 -0.58 6.66
C SER A 193 17.70 0.26 5.82
N SER A 194 18.97 0.24 6.20
CA SER A 194 20.04 0.92 5.47
C SER A 194 20.29 0.36 4.07
N ARG A 195 19.86 -0.87 3.81
CA ARG A 195 20.02 -1.57 2.53
C ARG A 195 19.24 -0.92 1.38
N ARG A 196 18.11 -0.30 1.68
CA ARG A 196 17.27 0.46 0.71
C ARG A 196 16.90 -0.32 -0.54
N SER A 197 16.39 -1.54 -0.35
CA SER A 197 16.00 -2.45 -1.43
C SER A 197 14.84 -1.91 -2.27
N PRO A 198 14.81 -2.18 -3.59
CA PRO A 198 13.69 -1.79 -4.42
C PRO A 198 12.43 -2.59 -4.08
N VAL A 199 11.28 -1.91 -4.07
CA VAL A 199 9.96 -2.51 -3.89
C VAL A 199 9.27 -2.60 -5.24
N PHE A 200 8.95 -3.81 -5.66
CA PHE A 200 8.21 -4.07 -6.90
C PHE A 200 6.76 -4.43 -6.60
N MET A 201 5.87 -4.09 -7.53
CA MET A 201 4.47 -4.47 -7.52
C MET A 201 4.09 -5.09 -8.87
N ASN A 202 3.54 -6.30 -8.83
CA ASN A 202 3.08 -7.03 -9.99
C ASN A 202 1.66 -7.56 -9.73
N ILE A 203 0.67 -6.76 -10.08
CA ILE A 203 -0.75 -7.07 -9.86
C ILE A 203 -1.13 -8.34 -10.60
N GLY A 204 -0.77 -8.46 -11.89
CA GLY A 204 -1.02 -9.65 -12.70
C GLY A 204 -0.31 -10.88 -12.15
N GLY A 205 0.94 -10.75 -11.73
CA GLY A 205 1.71 -11.85 -11.13
C GLY A 205 1.14 -12.36 -9.80
N LEU A 206 0.54 -11.48 -8.98
CA LEU A 206 -0.19 -11.92 -7.79
C LEU A 206 -1.39 -12.79 -8.18
N MET A 207 -2.14 -12.39 -9.21
CA MET A 207 -3.29 -13.15 -9.68
C MET A 207 -2.90 -14.49 -10.31
N GLU A 208 -1.78 -14.56 -11.01
CA GLU A 208 -1.18 -15.80 -11.52
C GLU A 208 -0.69 -16.73 -10.39
N ALA A 209 -0.30 -16.16 -9.25
CA ALA A 209 0.08 -16.90 -8.04
C ALA A 209 -1.12 -17.22 -7.12
N ASP A 210 -2.34 -17.22 -7.66
CA ASP A 210 -3.59 -17.52 -6.95
C ASP A 210 -3.96 -16.55 -5.82
N MET A 211 -3.40 -15.34 -5.81
CA MET A 211 -3.71 -14.28 -4.87
C MET A 211 -4.56 -13.17 -5.53
N SER A 212 -5.25 -12.36 -4.72
CA SER A 212 -5.90 -11.16 -5.24
C SER A 212 -4.85 -10.10 -5.60
N GLY A 213 -5.01 -9.46 -6.77
CA GLY A 213 -4.21 -8.29 -7.16
C GLY A 213 -4.71 -6.98 -6.55
N SER A 214 -5.81 -7.01 -5.79
CA SER A 214 -6.42 -5.81 -5.23
C SER A 214 -5.59 -5.24 -4.07
N PHE A 215 -5.62 -3.92 -3.94
CA PHE A 215 -4.92 -3.22 -2.87
C PHE A 215 -5.72 -2.01 -2.37
N ALA A 216 -5.39 -1.53 -1.17
CA ALA A 216 -6.02 -0.32 -0.65
C ALA A 216 -5.00 0.60 0.04
N VAL A 217 -5.31 1.89 0.00
CA VAL A 217 -4.46 2.98 0.51
C VAL A 217 -5.27 3.85 1.45
N THR A 218 -4.77 4.07 2.67
CA THR A 218 -5.40 4.96 3.66
C THR A 218 -4.49 6.12 4.04
N GLY A 219 -5.08 7.16 4.61
CA GLY A 219 -4.35 8.32 5.14
C GLY A 219 -5.16 9.61 5.07
N GLU A 220 -4.66 10.68 5.67
CA GLU A 220 -5.32 11.99 5.65
C GLU A 220 -5.29 12.69 4.29
N ASN A 221 -6.01 13.81 4.15
CA ASN A 221 -5.93 14.65 2.96
C ASN A 221 -4.51 15.18 2.75
N GLY A 222 -4.03 15.13 1.51
CA GLY A 222 -2.67 15.58 1.18
C GLY A 222 -1.55 14.61 1.59
N SER A 223 -1.85 13.41 2.11
CA SER A 223 -0.85 12.40 2.47
C SER A 223 -0.27 11.63 1.28
N GLY A 224 -0.78 11.83 0.06
CA GLY A 224 -0.28 11.21 -1.16
C GLY A 224 -1.06 9.98 -1.66
N LYS A 225 -2.23 9.65 -1.09
CA LYS A 225 -3.08 8.52 -1.52
C LYS A 225 -3.37 8.53 -3.01
N SER A 226 -4.03 9.59 -3.50
CA SER A 226 -4.40 9.73 -4.93
C SER A 226 -3.18 9.73 -5.84
N THR A 227 -2.07 10.33 -5.40
CA THR A 227 -0.79 10.30 -6.12
C THR A 227 -0.30 8.85 -6.29
N LEU A 228 -0.32 8.05 -5.22
CA LEU A 228 0.09 6.65 -5.26
C LEU A 228 -0.82 5.83 -6.18
N LEU A 229 -2.15 5.98 -6.05
CA LEU A 229 -3.12 5.32 -6.93
C LEU A 229 -2.88 5.66 -8.40
N LYS A 230 -2.63 6.94 -8.73
CA LYS A 230 -2.32 7.39 -10.10
C LYS A 230 -0.99 6.85 -10.61
N ILE A 231 0.03 6.72 -9.75
CA ILE A 231 1.31 6.09 -10.12
C ILE A 231 1.09 4.63 -10.49
N VAL A 232 0.34 3.89 -9.67
CA VAL A 232 0.04 2.47 -9.95
C VAL A 232 -0.77 2.33 -11.23
N ALA A 233 -1.87 3.10 -11.38
CA ALA A 233 -2.70 3.09 -12.59
C ALA A 233 -1.89 3.33 -13.86
N GLY A 234 -1.01 4.35 -13.82
CA GLY A 234 -0.16 4.64 -14.94
C GLY A 234 0.84 3.54 -15.27
N ASN A 235 1.39 2.83 -14.28
CA ASN A 235 2.28 1.70 -14.53
C ASN A 235 1.53 0.48 -15.10
N VAL A 236 0.31 0.22 -14.64
CA VAL A 236 -0.57 -0.83 -15.21
C VAL A 236 -0.89 -0.49 -16.67
N PHE A 237 -1.26 0.76 -16.96
CA PHE A 237 -1.54 1.22 -18.32
C PHE A 237 -0.33 1.07 -19.25
N ASP A 238 0.86 1.50 -18.84
CA ASP A 238 2.11 1.38 -19.62
C ASP A 238 2.48 -0.07 -19.93
N ARG A 239 2.04 -1.02 -19.12
CA ARG A 239 2.26 -2.46 -19.33
C ARG A 239 1.18 -3.11 -20.22
N GLY A 240 0.33 -2.32 -20.83
CA GLY A 240 -0.74 -2.81 -21.72
C GLY A 240 -2.07 -3.04 -21.00
N GLY A 241 -2.18 -2.72 -19.70
CA GLY A 241 -3.39 -2.93 -18.90
C GLY A 241 -4.51 -1.93 -19.20
N GLN A 242 -5.71 -2.25 -18.71
CA GLN A 242 -6.90 -1.41 -18.81
C GLN A 242 -7.22 -0.78 -17.46
N ILE A 243 -7.62 0.50 -17.47
CA ILE A 243 -7.96 1.26 -16.27
C ILE A 243 -9.42 1.71 -16.34
N VAL A 244 -10.15 1.48 -15.25
CA VAL A 244 -11.46 2.10 -15.01
C VAL A 244 -11.37 2.91 -13.73
N ALA A 245 -11.55 4.23 -13.81
CA ALA A 245 -11.45 5.14 -12.67
C ALA A 245 -12.81 5.76 -12.35
N ILE A 246 -13.20 5.75 -11.07
CA ILE A 246 -14.35 6.49 -10.55
C ILE A 246 -13.79 7.76 -9.91
N ASP A 247 -14.01 8.89 -10.58
CA ASP A 247 -13.46 10.21 -10.25
C ASP A 247 -14.55 11.10 -9.64
N ARG A 248 -14.32 11.52 -8.40
CA ARG A 248 -15.20 12.49 -7.74
C ARG A 248 -14.53 13.85 -7.53
N SER A 249 -13.29 14.00 -8.01
CA SER A 249 -12.54 15.24 -7.85
C SER A 249 -13.16 16.41 -8.60
N ASP A 250 -13.02 17.62 -8.06
CA ASP A 250 -13.54 18.84 -8.69
C ASP A 250 -12.88 19.15 -10.04
N ASN A 251 -11.65 18.71 -10.23
CA ASN A 251 -10.81 19.01 -11.40
C ASN A 251 -10.72 17.86 -12.40
N THR A 252 -11.54 16.82 -12.29
CA THR A 252 -11.51 15.64 -13.16
C THR A 252 -10.08 15.09 -13.36
N GLU A 253 -9.39 14.89 -12.25
CA GLU A 253 -7.95 14.56 -12.23
C GLU A 253 -7.63 13.23 -12.91
N TRP A 254 -8.50 12.24 -12.77
CA TRP A 254 -8.35 10.94 -13.41
C TRP A 254 -8.57 11.01 -14.92
N ALA A 255 -9.52 11.83 -15.37
CA ALA A 255 -9.71 12.09 -16.80
C ALA A 255 -8.50 12.80 -17.41
N ALA A 256 -7.88 13.73 -16.68
CA ALA A 256 -6.66 14.40 -17.12
C ALA A 256 -5.47 13.41 -17.25
N LEU A 257 -5.31 12.50 -16.29
CA LEU A 257 -4.32 11.44 -16.39
C LEU A 257 -4.59 10.51 -17.58
N GLY A 258 -5.85 10.11 -17.78
CA GLY A 258 -6.25 9.27 -18.91
C GLY A 258 -5.90 9.92 -20.25
N ARG A 259 -6.17 11.20 -20.46
CA ARG A 259 -5.80 11.93 -21.69
C ARG A 259 -4.28 11.90 -21.92
N LEU A 260 -3.49 12.16 -20.88
CA LEU A 260 -2.02 12.15 -20.98
C LEU A 260 -1.47 10.77 -21.37
N LEU A 261 -2.03 9.70 -20.81
CA LEU A 261 -1.56 8.33 -21.04
C LEU A 261 -1.95 7.85 -22.45
N THR A 262 -3.18 8.07 -22.87
CA THR A 262 -3.72 7.63 -24.16
C THR A 262 -3.17 8.45 -25.34
N GLU A 263 -2.86 9.73 -25.14
CA GLU A 263 -2.24 10.58 -26.16
C GLU A 263 -0.93 9.99 -26.69
N ARG A 264 -0.14 9.38 -25.82
CA ARG A 264 1.13 8.73 -26.19
C ARG A 264 0.95 7.53 -27.10
N GLU A 265 -0.21 6.89 -27.08
CA GLU A 265 -0.59 5.75 -27.92
C GLU A 265 -1.37 6.17 -29.16
N GLY A 266 -1.66 7.47 -29.31
CA GLY A 266 -2.51 7.97 -30.40
C GLY A 266 -3.98 7.58 -30.24
N SER A 267 -4.41 7.18 -29.05
CA SER A 267 -5.79 6.86 -28.71
C SER A 267 -6.44 7.95 -27.84
N GLN A 268 -7.73 7.80 -27.56
CA GLN A 268 -8.46 8.74 -26.68
C GLN A 268 -9.03 7.98 -25.47
N PRO A 269 -9.04 8.57 -24.27
CA PRO A 269 -9.74 7.99 -23.14
C PRO A 269 -11.24 8.18 -23.32
N THR A 270 -12.02 7.28 -22.78
CA THR A 270 -13.46 7.48 -22.65
C THR A 270 -13.76 8.13 -21.31
N VAL A 271 -14.36 9.31 -21.35
CA VAL A 271 -14.73 10.08 -20.15
C VAL A 271 -16.26 10.24 -20.13
N VAL A 272 -16.88 9.77 -19.05
CA VAL A 272 -18.31 9.86 -18.79
C VAL A 272 -18.54 10.87 -17.67
N GLU A 273 -19.00 12.05 -18.03
CA GLU A 273 -19.41 13.08 -17.07
C GLU A 273 -20.91 12.92 -16.82
N LEU A 274 -21.31 12.57 -15.60
CA LEU A 274 -22.72 12.27 -15.31
C LEU A 274 -23.64 13.49 -15.42
N GLY A 275 -23.12 14.70 -15.27
CA GLY A 275 -23.86 15.94 -15.40
C GLY A 275 -23.83 16.55 -16.81
N ASP A 276 -22.90 16.18 -17.70
CA ASP A 276 -22.78 16.63 -19.10
C ASP A 276 -22.75 15.42 -20.02
N THR A 277 -23.91 15.01 -20.46
CA THR A 277 -24.17 13.69 -21.01
C THR A 277 -23.82 13.58 -22.49
N ARG A 278 -22.72 12.89 -22.81
CA ARG A 278 -22.31 12.57 -24.20
C ARG A 278 -22.50 11.10 -24.55
N TRP A 279 -22.73 10.26 -23.55
CA TRP A 279 -22.80 8.81 -23.66
C TRP A 279 -24.07 8.28 -23.02
N SER A 280 -24.65 7.23 -23.60
CA SER A 280 -25.66 6.43 -22.92
C SER A 280 -25.01 5.32 -22.11
N ILE A 281 -25.43 5.19 -20.83
CA ILE A 281 -25.07 4.07 -19.95
C ILE A 281 -26.28 3.15 -19.71
N ASP A 282 -27.27 3.18 -20.61
CA ASP A 282 -28.43 2.29 -20.59
C ASP A 282 -27.98 0.83 -20.64
N PRO A 283 -28.21 0.02 -19.59
CA PRO A 283 -27.74 -1.35 -19.53
C PRO A 283 -28.37 -2.27 -20.58
N LEU A 284 -29.57 -1.97 -21.10
CA LEU A 284 -30.20 -2.74 -22.18
C LEU A 284 -29.50 -2.52 -23.52
N ARG A 285 -28.87 -1.36 -23.71
CA ARG A 285 -28.09 -1.03 -24.91
C ARG A 285 -26.63 -1.43 -24.81
N LEU A 286 -26.07 -1.43 -23.58
CA LEU A 286 -24.66 -1.73 -23.32
C LEU A 286 -24.34 -3.21 -23.30
N PHE A 287 -25.27 -4.03 -22.80
CA PHE A 287 -25.00 -5.43 -22.52
C PHE A 287 -25.89 -6.36 -23.34
N PRO A 288 -25.41 -7.58 -23.66
CA PRO A 288 -26.23 -8.57 -24.35
C PRO A 288 -27.10 -9.37 -23.38
N GLY A 289 -28.33 -9.68 -23.81
CA GLY A 289 -29.20 -10.73 -23.27
C GLY A 289 -29.31 -10.78 -21.75
N LYS A 290 -28.85 -11.88 -21.13
CA LYS A 290 -29.00 -12.13 -19.68
C LYS A 290 -28.22 -11.13 -18.80
N VAL A 291 -27.13 -10.56 -19.29
CA VAL A 291 -26.36 -9.55 -18.55
C VAL A 291 -27.15 -8.25 -18.49
N ALA A 292 -27.68 -7.81 -19.63
CA ALA A 292 -28.56 -6.64 -19.72
C ALA A 292 -29.75 -6.76 -18.76
N ALA A 293 -30.47 -7.88 -18.82
CA ALA A 293 -31.62 -8.16 -17.97
C ALA A 293 -31.29 -8.10 -16.47
N ARG A 294 -30.16 -8.68 -16.06
CA ARG A 294 -29.73 -8.70 -14.67
C ARG A 294 -29.36 -7.31 -14.16
N VAL A 295 -28.57 -6.56 -14.93
CA VAL A 295 -28.10 -5.23 -14.54
C VAL A 295 -29.27 -4.25 -14.52
N THR A 296 -30.17 -4.28 -15.53
CA THR A 296 -31.38 -3.46 -15.58
C THR A 296 -32.30 -3.75 -14.40
N ARG A 297 -32.54 -5.01 -14.09
CA ARG A 297 -33.37 -5.39 -12.93
C ARG A 297 -32.78 -4.85 -11.62
N SER A 298 -31.48 -4.98 -11.42
CA SER A 298 -30.82 -4.41 -10.24
C SER A 298 -30.96 -2.88 -10.18
N LEU A 299 -30.72 -2.18 -11.29
CA LEU A 299 -30.86 -0.74 -11.40
C LEU A 299 -32.28 -0.28 -11.05
N VAL A 300 -33.30 -0.86 -11.71
CA VAL A 300 -34.70 -0.46 -11.53
C VAL A 300 -35.19 -0.80 -10.11
N SER A 301 -34.77 -1.94 -9.54
CA SER A 301 -35.10 -2.29 -8.15
C SER A 301 -34.54 -1.29 -7.14
N VAL A 302 -33.33 -0.77 -7.36
CA VAL A 302 -32.74 0.28 -6.49
C VAL A 302 -33.44 1.61 -6.68
N LEU A 303 -33.73 2.01 -7.94
CA LEU A 303 -34.40 3.26 -8.27
C LEU A 303 -35.81 3.35 -7.66
N LEU A 304 -36.56 2.25 -7.73
CA LEU A 304 -37.97 2.24 -7.32
C LEU A 304 -38.20 1.59 -5.94
N GLY A 305 -37.15 1.10 -5.30
CA GLY A 305 -37.17 0.63 -3.90
C GLY A 305 -37.87 -0.69 -3.65
N PHE A 306 -38.06 -1.55 -4.66
CA PHE A 306 -38.72 -2.84 -4.51
C PHE A 306 -37.76 -4.02 -4.56
N GLY A 307 -38.12 -5.12 -3.90
CA GLY A 307 -37.34 -6.35 -3.88
C GLY A 307 -37.66 -7.28 -5.04
N SER A 308 -36.73 -8.19 -5.36
CA SER A 308 -36.91 -9.16 -6.47
C SER A 308 -38.14 -10.09 -6.31
N ASN A 309 -38.62 -10.28 -5.08
CA ASN A 309 -39.78 -11.14 -4.77
C ASN A 309 -41.09 -10.36 -4.65
N SER A 310 -41.08 -9.04 -4.80
CA SER A 310 -42.31 -8.23 -4.85
C SER A 310 -43.07 -8.49 -6.16
N ALA A 311 -44.30 -8.04 -6.27
CA ALA A 311 -45.09 -8.13 -7.50
C ALA A 311 -44.38 -7.39 -8.66
N GLU A 312 -43.88 -6.18 -8.38
CA GLU A 312 -43.10 -5.35 -9.33
C GLU A 312 -41.79 -6.04 -9.74
N GLY A 313 -41.07 -6.68 -8.79
CA GLY A 313 -39.83 -7.42 -9.08
C GLY A 313 -40.04 -8.63 -9.95
N ARG A 314 -41.15 -9.36 -9.77
CA ARG A 314 -41.51 -10.50 -10.63
C ARG A 314 -41.91 -10.03 -12.02
N LEU A 315 -42.77 -9.01 -12.12
CA LEU A 315 -43.15 -8.39 -13.37
C LEU A 315 -41.93 -7.93 -14.17
N LEU A 316 -41.04 -7.15 -13.56
CA LEU A 316 -39.81 -6.70 -14.20
C LEU A 316 -38.93 -7.90 -14.65
N GLY A 317 -38.90 -8.99 -13.86
CA GLY A 317 -38.19 -10.20 -14.23
C GLY A 317 -38.74 -10.89 -15.48
N GLN A 318 -40.07 -10.88 -15.69
CA GLN A 318 -40.73 -11.41 -16.89
C GLN A 318 -40.45 -10.51 -18.09
N LEU A 319 -40.63 -9.20 -17.97
CA LEU A 319 -40.41 -8.22 -19.04
C LEU A 319 -38.97 -8.23 -19.56
N LEU A 320 -38.00 -8.42 -18.68
CA LEU A 320 -36.58 -8.47 -19.01
C LEU A 320 -36.10 -9.92 -19.35
N HIS A 321 -37.00 -10.91 -19.42
CA HIS A 321 -36.61 -12.21 -19.94
C HIS A 321 -36.18 -12.06 -21.40
N PRO A 322 -35.05 -12.64 -21.83
CA PRO A 322 -34.53 -12.43 -23.18
C PRO A 322 -35.52 -12.68 -24.30
N ASP A 323 -36.31 -13.77 -24.21
CA ASP A 323 -37.28 -14.12 -25.21
C ASP A 323 -38.42 -13.08 -25.29
N TYR A 324 -38.95 -12.68 -24.13
CA TYR A 324 -40.00 -11.65 -24.05
C TYR A 324 -39.51 -10.29 -24.53
N ALA A 325 -38.31 -9.87 -24.06
CA ALA A 325 -37.72 -8.61 -24.46
C ALA A 325 -37.47 -8.54 -25.99
N GLN A 326 -37.05 -9.65 -26.59
CA GLN A 326 -36.85 -9.76 -28.04
C GLN A 326 -38.20 -9.68 -28.79
N GLU A 327 -39.23 -10.43 -28.35
CA GLU A 327 -40.55 -10.44 -28.96
C GLU A 327 -41.19 -9.05 -28.96
N HIS A 328 -41.06 -8.32 -27.85
CA HIS A 328 -41.64 -6.99 -27.66
C HIS A 328 -40.72 -5.83 -27.96
N GLN A 329 -39.54 -6.10 -28.54
CA GLN A 329 -38.54 -5.09 -28.93
C GLN A 329 -38.07 -4.18 -27.75
N ILE A 330 -37.96 -4.73 -26.56
CA ILE A 330 -37.46 -4.02 -25.38
C ILE A 330 -35.91 -4.01 -25.45
N THR A 331 -35.33 -3.01 -26.10
CA THR A 331 -33.91 -2.89 -26.40
C THR A 331 -33.23 -1.72 -25.69
N SER A 332 -34.00 -0.92 -24.96
CA SER A 332 -33.55 0.25 -24.22
C SER A 332 -34.42 0.49 -22.99
N MET A 333 -33.94 1.30 -22.04
CA MET A 333 -34.78 1.79 -20.94
C MET A 333 -35.96 2.63 -21.46
N GLY A 334 -35.77 3.37 -22.55
CA GLY A 334 -36.85 4.12 -23.20
C GLY A 334 -37.93 3.18 -23.75
N SER A 335 -37.56 2.12 -24.50
CA SER A 335 -38.50 1.13 -25.03
C SER A 335 -39.20 0.34 -23.91
N LEU A 336 -38.51 0.06 -22.78
CA LEU A 336 -39.13 -0.55 -21.61
C LEU A 336 -40.24 0.31 -21.02
N VAL A 337 -40.02 1.63 -20.86
CA VAL A 337 -41.03 2.57 -20.38
C VAL A 337 -42.20 2.65 -21.36
N ALA A 338 -41.96 2.76 -22.67
CA ALA A 338 -42.97 2.79 -23.71
C ALA A 338 -43.83 1.54 -23.69
N HIS A 339 -43.21 0.35 -23.53
CA HIS A 339 -43.91 -0.92 -23.43
C HIS A 339 -44.82 -1.00 -22.20
N LEU A 340 -44.33 -0.60 -21.02
CA LEU A 340 -45.10 -0.53 -19.78
C LEU A 340 -46.33 0.39 -19.90
N LEU A 341 -46.17 1.53 -20.57
CA LEU A 341 -47.27 2.50 -20.80
C LEU A 341 -48.29 1.99 -21.80
N SER A 342 -47.90 1.20 -22.80
CA SER A 342 -48.81 0.63 -23.79
C SER A 342 -49.78 -0.41 -23.22
N GLY A 343 -49.40 -1.07 -22.13
CA GLY A 343 -50.17 -2.18 -21.51
C GLY A 343 -50.28 -3.43 -22.36
N GLN A 344 -49.49 -3.57 -23.44
CA GLN A 344 -49.52 -4.70 -24.35
C GLN A 344 -48.79 -5.93 -23.79
N GLY A 345 -49.34 -7.08 -23.99
CA GLY A 345 -48.67 -8.37 -23.71
C GLY A 345 -48.64 -8.79 -22.23
N LEU A 346 -49.22 -8.02 -21.32
CA LEU A 346 -49.23 -8.29 -19.87
C LEU A 346 -50.53 -8.98 -19.46
N ALA A 347 -50.80 -10.16 -20.04
CA ALA A 347 -52.01 -10.93 -19.74
C ALA A 347 -51.91 -11.53 -18.33
N GLY A 348 -52.77 -11.09 -17.40
CA GLY A 348 -52.92 -11.64 -16.06
C GLY A 348 -52.21 -10.87 -14.94
N GLU A 349 -51.58 -9.75 -15.22
CA GLU A 349 -50.90 -8.92 -14.22
C GLU A 349 -51.75 -7.69 -13.84
N GLU A 350 -51.60 -7.26 -12.57
CA GLU A 350 -52.34 -6.12 -12.04
C GLU A 350 -51.88 -4.82 -12.72
N PRO A 351 -52.81 -4.07 -13.37
CA PRO A 351 -52.47 -2.84 -14.06
C PRO A 351 -51.81 -1.76 -13.18
N GLU A 352 -51.96 -1.93 -11.86
CA GLU A 352 -51.40 -0.99 -10.88
C GLU A 352 -49.87 -1.10 -10.77
N GLN A 353 -49.29 -2.30 -10.72
CA GLN A 353 -47.84 -2.50 -10.67
C GLN A 353 -47.15 -2.04 -11.94
N THR A 354 -47.77 -2.33 -13.09
CA THR A 354 -47.27 -1.87 -14.39
C THR A 354 -47.18 -0.32 -14.44
N ARG A 355 -48.24 0.37 -13.98
CA ARG A 355 -48.27 1.81 -13.91
C ARG A 355 -47.28 2.37 -12.90
N ALA A 356 -47.15 1.73 -11.73
CA ALA A 356 -46.22 2.15 -10.69
C ALA A 356 -44.75 2.15 -11.21
N ILE A 357 -44.33 1.07 -11.90
CA ILE A 357 -43.00 1.02 -12.52
C ILE A 357 -42.85 2.06 -13.61
N ALA A 358 -43.84 2.19 -14.50
CA ALA A 358 -43.78 3.14 -15.61
C ALA A 358 -43.66 4.60 -15.13
N PHE A 359 -44.51 5.04 -14.20
CA PHE A 359 -44.44 6.39 -13.64
C PHE A 359 -43.22 6.64 -12.81
N GLY A 360 -42.72 5.61 -12.05
CA GLY A 360 -41.47 5.71 -11.33
C GLY A 360 -40.29 5.97 -12.27
N LEU A 361 -40.19 5.22 -13.38
CA LEU A 361 -39.16 5.42 -14.39
C LEU A 361 -39.30 6.73 -15.15
N GLN A 362 -40.52 7.19 -15.46
CA GLN A 362 -40.74 8.51 -16.04
C GLN A 362 -40.29 9.65 -15.11
N ASN A 363 -40.47 9.50 -13.81
CA ASN A 363 -39.96 10.45 -12.84
C ASN A 363 -38.43 10.54 -12.89
N VAL A 364 -37.75 9.40 -12.96
CA VAL A 364 -36.27 9.35 -13.15
C VAL A 364 -35.87 9.97 -14.50
N GLN A 365 -36.61 9.66 -15.57
CA GLN A 365 -36.36 10.21 -16.91
C GLN A 365 -36.41 11.74 -16.95
N SER A 366 -37.24 12.39 -16.10
CA SER A 366 -37.38 13.83 -16.01
C SER A 366 -36.28 14.53 -15.20
N THR A 367 -35.38 13.79 -14.59
CA THR A 367 -34.24 14.35 -13.81
C THR A 367 -33.06 14.69 -14.72
N GLU A 368 -32.06 15.40 -14.17
CA GLU A 368 -30.81 15.73 -14.88
C GLU A 368 -30.02 14.49 -15.36
N PHE A 369 -30.14 13.35 -14.67
CA PHE A 369 -29.51 12.08 -15.04
C PHE A 369 -30.35 11.23 -16.00
N GLY A 370 -31.60 11.67 -16.32
CA GLY A 370 -32.50 10.93 -17.22
C GLY A 370 -31.88 10.63 -18.59
N PRO A 371 -31.26 11.60 -19.26
CA PRO A 371 -30.69 11.39 -20.59
C PRO A 371 -29.66 10.24 -20.63
N LEU A 372 -28.85 10.03 -19.57
CA LEU A 372 -27.88 8.95 -19.49
C LEU A 372 -28.50 7.56 -19.70
N LEU A 373 -29.72 7.35 -19.22
CA LEU A 373 -30.42 6.07 -19.20
C LEU A 373 -31.47 5.93 -20.29
N PHE A 374 -32.10 7.03 -20.71
CA PHE A 374 -33.32 6.98 -21.53
C PHE A 374 -33.19 7.63 -22.90
N ASP A 375 -32.14 8.43 -23.16
CA ASP A 375 -31.96 9.08 -24.45
C ASP A 375 -31.29 8.13 -25.46
N GLU A 376 -32.09 7.59 -26.36
CA GLU A 376 -31.64 6.67 -27.40
C GLU A 376 -30.81 7.35 -28.50
N SER A 377 -30.83 8.69 -28.59
CA SER A 377 -30.03 9.44 -29.56
C SER A 377 -28.55 9.52 -29.16
N LEU A 378 -28.24 9.32 -27.88
CA LEU A 378 -26.86 9.29 -27.39
C LEU A 378 -26.15 8.01 -27.87
N PRO A 379 -24.88 8.10 -28.27
CA PRO A 379 -24.07 6.91 -28.56
C PRO A 379 -23.88 6.07 -27.30
N THR A 380 -23.84 4.77 -27.46
CA THR A 380 -23.50 3.85 -26.37
C THR A 380 -22.05 4.02 -25.95
N LEU A 381 -21.78 3.87 -24.66
CA LEU A 381 -20.45 3.95 -24.09
C LEU A 381 -19.50 2.94 -24.76
N ASP A 382 -18.32 3.39 -25.17
CA ASP A 382 -17.27 2.53 -25.67
C ASP A 382 -16.58 1.80 -24.51
N LEU A 383 -16.90 0.51 -24.36
CA LEU A 383 -16.34 -0.34 -23.32
C LEU A 383 -14.94 -0.89 -23.67
N SER A 384 -14.46 -0.68 -24.90
CA SER A 384 -13.14 -1.17 -25.35
C SER A 384 -12.00 -0.21 -25.03
N SER A 385 -12.32 1.00 -24.56
CA SER A 385 -11.32 2.01 -24.19
C SER A 385 -10.38 1.49 -23.10
N ARG A 386 -9.08 1.65 -23.31
CA ARG A 386 -8.08 1.24 -22.31
C ARG A 386 -8.03 2.12 -21.06
N PHE A 387 -8.60 3.34 -21.14
CA PHE A 387 -8.74 4.22 -19.99
C PHE A 387 -10.16 4.81 -19.98
N LEU A 388 -10.98 4.30 -19.08
CA LEU A 388 -12.36 4.72 -18.87
C LEU A 388 -12.47 5.49 -17.55
N THR A 389 -13.06 6.67 -17.55
CA THR A 389 -13.29 7.48 -16.35
C THR A 389 -14.76 7.81 -16.19
N PHE A 390 -15.33 7.53 -15.04
CA PHE A 390 -16.65 8.00 -14.62
C PHE A 390 -16.48 9.19 -13.68
N CYS A 391 -16.82 10.39 -14.13
CA CYS A 391 -16.80 11.60 -13.32
C CYS A 391 -18.13 11.72 -12.57
N THR A 392 -18.09 11.49 -11.27
CA THR A 392 -19.28 11.41 -10.39
C THR A 392 -19.45 12.63 -9.51
N ARG A 393 -18.80 13.75 -9.87
CA ARG A 393 -18.97 15.03 -9.19
C ARG A 393 -20.43 15.46 -9.22
N GLY A 394 -20.93 15.99 -8.10
CA GLY A 394 -22.30 16.47 -7.97
C GLY A 394 -23.35 15.37 -7.70
N VAL A 395 -23.01 14.10 -7.86
CA VAL A 395 -23.93 13.00 -7.52
C VAL A 395 -24.09 12.91 -6.00
N GLU A 396 -25.30 13.11 -5.51
CA GLU A 396 -25.61 12.96 -4.10
C GLU A 396 -25.74 11.49 -3.72
N LEU A 397 -25.15 11.12 -2.58
CA LEU A 397 -25.19 9.75 -2.07
C LEU A 397 -25.76 9.71 -0.66
N PRO A 398 -26.54 8.67 -0.32
CA PRO A 398 -26.99 8.48 1.04
C PRO A 398 -25.81 8.08 1.94
N ARG A 399 -25.85 8.52 3.19
CA ARG A 399 -24.92 8.07 4.22
C ARG A 399 -25.32 6.68 4.70
N ARG A 400 -24.38 5.90 5.18
CA ARG A 400 -24.59 4.52 5.62
C ARG A 400 -25.72 4.41 6.66
N HIS A 401 -25.76 5.29 7.67
CA HIS A 401 -26.81 5.28 8.68
C HIS A 401 -28.23 5.58 8.13
N GLU A 402 -28.33 6.33 7.02
CA GLU A 402 -29.62 6.59 6.33
C GLU A 402 -30.15 5.30 5.67
N LEU A 403 -29.26 4.40 5.26
CA LEU A 403 -29.63 3.12 4.65
C LEU A 403 -29.91 2.00 5.67
N GLU A 404 -29.34 2.09 6.86
CA GLU A 404 -29.53 1.13 7.95
C GLU A 404 -30.88 1.29 8.66
N SER A 405 -31.44 2.50 8.64
CA SER A 405 -32.76 2.79 9.20
C SER A 405 -33.85 2.68 8.12
N ALA A 406 -34.83 1.80 8.32
CA ALA A 406 -35.95 1.64 7.40
C ALA A 406 -36.76 2.94 7.22
N ALA A 407 -36.92 3.73 8.29
CA ALA A 407 -37.62 5.01 8.26
C ALA A 407 -36.85 6.05 7.43
N LEU A 408 -35.55 6.24 7.71
CA LEU A 408 -34.72 7.20 6.96
C LEU A 408 -34.55 6.79 5.50
N LYS A 409 -34.45 5.49 5.23
CA LYS A 409 -34.37 4.97 3.86
C LYS A 409 -35.63 5.28 3.04
N ALA A 410 -36.82 5.25 3.66
CA ALA A 410 -38.10 5.58 3.00
C ALA A 410 -38.25 7.09 2.70
N GLU A 411 -37.53 7.94 3.43
CA GLU A 411 -37.57 9.40 3.31
C GLU A 411 -36.39 9.98 2.52
N LEU A 412 -35.58 9.12 1.86
CA LEU A 412 -34.43 9.58 1.09
C LEU A 412 -34.88 10.51 -0.07
N PRO A 413 -34.20 11.66 -0.26
CA PRO A 413 -34.38 12.48 -1.44
C PRO A 413 -34.15 11.68 -2.72
N VAL A 414 -34.89 12.01 -3.78
CA VAL A 414 -34.83 11.29 -5.06
C VAL A 414 -33.42 11.33 -5.67
N GLU A 415 -32.69 12.42 -5.47
CA GLU A 415 -31.32 12.61 -5.93
C GLU A 415 -30.37 11.58 -5.30
N LYS A 416 -30.53 11.30 -4.00
CA LYS A 416 -29.74 10.27 -3.30
C LYS A 416 -30.09 8.85 -3.75
N VAL A 417 -31.37 8.59 -4.05
CA VAL A 417 -31.81 7.29 -4.60
C VAL A 417 -31.19 7.07 -5.98
N ILE A 418 -31.27 8.08 -6.86
CA ILE A 418 -30.66 8.02 -8.19
C ILE A 418 -29.14 7.88 -8.10
N GLY A 419 -28.48 8.71 -7.27
CA GLY A 419 -27.03 8.61 -7.07
C GLY A 419 -26.57 7.22 -6.63
N ARG A 420 -27.27 6.61 -5.68
CA ARG A 420 -27.02 5.23 -5.22
C ARG A 420 -27.16 4.22 -6.36
N ALA A 421 -28.23 4.35 -7.16
CA ALA A 421 -28.50 3.45 -8.29
C ALA A 421 -27.45 3.61 -9.41
N LEU A 422 -27.05 4.85 -9.71
CA LEU A 422 -25.99 5.15 -10.68
C LEU A 422 -24.63 4.59 -10.25
N TYR A 423 -24.25 4.73 -8.97
CA TYR A 423 -23.00 4.14 -8.47
C TYR A 423 -22.99 2.63 -8.59
N ALA A 424 -24.10 1.96 -8.25
CA ALA A 424 -24.22 0.52 -8.43
C ALA A 424 -24.11 0.11 -9.91
N LEU A 425 -24.74 0.88 -10.81
CA LEU A 425 -24.63 0.69 -12.25
C LEU A 425 -23.19 0.88 -12.76
N ILE A 426 -22.52 1.97 -12.35
CA ILE A 426 -21.12 2.25 -12.74
C ILE A 426 -20.20 1.11 -12.34
N VAL A 427 -20.32 0.60 -11.11
CA VAL A 427 -19.48 -0.53 -10.65
C VAL A 427 -19.84 -1.81 -11.40
N ALA A 428 -21.11 -2.04 -11.73
CA ALA A 428 -21.53 -3.19 -12.55
C ALA A 428 -20.98 -3.07 -13.99
N ILE A 429 -21.00 -1.88 -14.61
CA ILE A 429 -20.38 -1.63 -15.92
C ILE A 429 -18.87 -1.87 -15.82
N SER A 430 -18.22 -1.28 -14.81
CA SER A 430 -16.78 -1.44 -14.58
C SER A 430 -16.39 -2.93 -14.50
N ARG A 431 -17.14 -3.73 -13.76
CA ARG A 431 -16.89 -5.18 -13.68
C ARG A 431 -16.99 -5.88 -15.04
N VAL A 432 -17.97 -5.52 -15.87
CA VAL A 432 -18.09 -6.11 -17.22
C VAL A 432 -16.92 -5.72 -18.09
N VAL A 433 -16.49 -4.46 -18.03
CA VAL A 433 -15.28 -3.96 -18.74
C VAL A 433 -14.04 -4.72 -18.30
N LEU A 434 -13.82 -4.85 -16.99
CA LEU A 434 -12.66 -5.54 -16.41
C LEU A 434 -12.59 -7.03 -16.77
N TYR A 435 -13.73 -7.67 -17.04
CA TYR A 435 -13.83 -9.11 -17.34
C TYR A 435 -13.95 -9.39 -18.84
N ALA A 436 -13.85 -8.36 -19.69
CA ALA A 436 -14.04 -8.51 -21.13
C ALA A 436 -12.87 -9.23 -21.81
N ASP A 437 -11.66 -9.09 -21.29
CA ASP A 437 -10.45 -9.69 -21.84
C ASP A 437 -9.53 -10.22 -20.73
N ASP A 438 -9.52 -11.53 -20.56
CA ASP A 438 -8.72 -12.23 -19.56
C ASP A 438 -7.20 -12.25 -19.89
N SER A 439 -6.82 -11.78 -21.08
CA SER A 439 -5.41 -11.74 -21.52
C SER A 439 -4.65 -10.54 -20.96
N ILE A 440 -5.33 -9.45 -20.64
CA ILE A 440 -4.76 -8.21 -20.16
C ILE A 440 -5.03 -7.98 -18.66
N GLU A 441 -4.13 -7.26 -18.01
CA GLU A 441 -4.30 -6.82 -16.63
C GLU A 441 -5.28 -5.64 -16.60
N SER A 442 -6.30 -5.69 -15.73
CA SER A 442 -7.28 -4.62 -15.60
C SER A 442 -7.44 -4.17 -14.16
N LEU A 443 -7.58 -2.84 -13.96
CA LEU A 443 -7.62 -2.23 -12.64
C LEU A 443 -8.75 -1.21 -12.53
N MET A 444 -9.65 -1.44 -11.57
CA MET A 444 -10.64 -0.44 -11.16
C MET A 444 -10.08 0.41 -10.02
N ILE A 445 -10.16 1.71 -10.18
CA ILE A 445 -9.73 2.69 -9.16
C ILE A 445 -10.96 3.33 -8.54
N VAL A 446 -11.02 3.34 -7.21
CA VAL A 446 -12.03 4.05 -6.42
C VAL A 446 -11.28 4.90 -5.39
N ASP A 447 -11.00 6.16 -5.73
CA ASP A 447 -10.13 7.04 -4.92
C ASP A 447 -10.80 7.48 -3.61
N GLU A 448 -12.13 7.58 -3.57
CA GLU A 448 -12.91 7.87 -2.37
C GLU A 448 -13.86 6.70 -2.09
N ALA A 449 -13.31 5.59 -1.59
CA ALA A 449 -14.00 4.31 -1.47
C ALA A 449 -15.29 4.36 -0.64
N HIS A 450 -15.38 5.24 0.37
CA HIS A 450 -16.57 5.39 1.20
C HIS A 450 -17.84 5.74 0.41
N HIS A 451 -17.69 6.35 -0.78
CA HIS A 451 -18.83 6.62 -1.68
C HIS A 451 -19.34 5.34 -2.36
N ALA A 452 -18.44 4.43 -2.70
CA ALA A 452 -18.79 3.16 -3.34
C ALA A 452 -19.22 2.09 -2.33
N THR A 453 -18.63 2.06 -1.14
CA THR A 453 -18.96 1.08 -0.09
C THR A 453 -20.12 1.54 0.81
N GLY A 454 -20.60 2.76 0.61
CA GLY A 454 -21.72 3.34 1.37
C GLY A 454 -23.06 2.63 1.14
N SER A 455 -23.23 1.90 0.02
CA SER A 455 -24.45 1.14 -0.26
C SER A 455 -24.19 -0.36 -0.41
N PRO A 456 -25.10 -1.22 0.07
CA PRO A 456 -24.95 -2.68 0.00
C PRO A 456 -24.82 -3.21 -1.43
N GLU A 457 -25.51 -2.59 -2.38
CA GLU A 457 -25.50 -3.02 -3.78
C GLU A 457 -24.14 -2.78 -4.44
N THR A 458 -23.57 -1.60 -4.20
CA THR A 458 -22.25 -1.24 -4.74
C THR A 458 -21.15 -2.04 -4.06
N GLU A 459 -21.23 -2.21 -2.74
CA GLU A 459 -20.28 -3.04 -1.99
C GLU A 459 -20.30 -4.50 -2.46
N LEU A 460 -21.48 -5.05 -2.79
CA LEU A 460 -21.60 -6.40 -3.33
C LEU A 460 -20.88 -6.53 -4.68
N GLU A 461 -21.06 -5.56 -5.58
CA GLU A 461 -20.40 -5.57 -6.88
C GLU A 461 -18.87 -5.43 -6.73
N LEU A 462 -18.38 -4.55 -5.86
CA LEU A 462 -16.96 -4.43 -5.52
C LEU A 462 -16.40 -5.74 -4.95
N SER A 463 -17.13 -6.36 -4.01
CA SER A 463 -16.74 -7.63 -3.40
C SER A 463 -16.64 -8.75 -4.45
N ASN A 464 -17.51 -8.73 -5.45
CA ASN A 464 -17.45 -9.68 -6.56
C ASN A 464 -16.17 -9.49 -7.39
N VAL A 465 -15.76 -8.24 -7.67
CA VAL A 465 -14.50 -8.00 -8.39
C VAL A 465 -13.29 -8.43 -7.56
N VAL A 466 -13.22 -8.08 -6.28
CA VAL A 466 -12.10 -8.46 -5.41
C VAL A 466 -12.00 -9.99 -5.25
N ARG A 467 -13.14 -10.68 -5.14
CA ARG A 467 -13.20 -12.14 -4.92
C ARG A 467 -12.96 -12.97 -6.17
N TYR A 468 -13.53 -12.55 -7.30
CA TYR A 468 -13.52 -13.35 -8.54
C TYR A 468 -12.62 -12.76 -9.63
N GLY A 469 -12.19 -11.51 -9.50
CA GLY A 469 -11.39 -10.79 -10.49
C GLY A 469 -10.09 -11.48 -10.87
N ARG A 470 -9.48 -12.23 -9.93
CA ARG A 470 -8.28 -13.04 -10.18
C ARG A 470 -8.37 -13.88 -11.47
N LYS A 471 -9.52 -14.49 -11.72
CA LYS A 471 -9.75 -15.34 -12.91
C LYS A 471 -9.77 -14.54 -14.22
N HIS A 472 -9.99 -13.24 -14.12
CA HIS A 472 -10.12 -12.31 -15.23
C HIS A 472 -8.97 -11.28 -15.26
N LYS A 473 -7.88 -11.55 -14.54
CA LYS A 473 -6.76 -10.58 -14.34
C LYS A 473 -7.23 -9.18 -13.93
N ALA A 474 -8.35 -9.12 -13.21
CA ALA A 474 -8.99 -7.90 -12.76
C ALA A 474 -8.77 -7.65 -11.26
N ALA A 475 -8.39 -6.43 -10.90
CA ALA A 475 -8.15 -5.99 -9.54
C ALA A 475 -8.86 -4.68 -9.22
N VAL A 476 -8.97 -4.38 -7.92
CA VAL A 476 -9.53 -3.12 -7.41
C VAL A 476 -8.48 -2.40 -6.56
N ALA A 477 -8.35 -1.11 -6.77
CA ALA A 477 -7.57 -0.21 -5.94
C ALA A 477 -8.52 0.75 -5.20
N LEU A 478 -8.50 0.71 -3.88
CA LEU A 478 -9.33 1.56 -3.03
C LEU A 478 -8.48 2.62 -2.34
N GLY A 479 -8.94 3.87 -2.34
CA GLY A 479 -8.38 4.95 -1.56
C GLY A 479 -9.41 5.49 -0.58
N SER A 480 -9.05 5.74 0.68
CA SER A 480 -9.90 6.47 1.62
C SER A 480 -9.13 6.95 2.85
N HIS A 481 -9.83 7.53 3.82
CA HIS A 481 -9.21 8.06 5.04
C HIS A 481 -9.07 7.00 6.13
N ASP A 482 -10.12 6.24 6.36
CA ASP A 482 -10.27 5.30 7.48
C ASP A 482 -10.71 3.92 6.97
N ALA A 483 -9.81 2.95 7.08
CA ALA A 483 -10.09 1.61 6.59
C ALA A 483 -11.29 0.95 7.27
N SER A 484 -11.50 1.22 8.56
CA SER A 484 -12.54 0.55 9.36
C SER A 484 -13.96 0.98 8.97
N THR A 485 -14.12 2.21 8.49
CA THR A 485 -15.42 2.79 8.12
C THR A 485 -15.66 2.80 6.62
N ASP A 486 -14.57 2.97 5.83
CA ASP A 486 -14.67 3.38 4.43
C ASP A 486 -14.51 2.22 3.45
N PHE A 487 -13.89 1.11 3.85
CA PHE A 487 -13.67 -0.05 2.97
C PHE A 487 -14.76 -1.12 3.08
N GLY A 488 -15.95 -0.74 3.55
CA GLY A 488 -17.11 -1.62 3.60
C GLY A 488 -17.01 -2.67 4.71
N SER A 489 -17.55 -3.87 4.44
CA SER A 489 -17.59 -4.95 5.42
C SER A 489 -16.21 -5.53 5.73
N GLN A 490 -16.06 -6.10 6.92
CA GLN A 490 -14.84 -6.82 7.31
C GLN A 490 -14.48 -7.93 6.31
N GLN A 491 -15.49 -8.53 5.67
CA GLN A 491 -15.28 -9.56 4.64
C GLN A 491 -14.58 -8.98 3.41
N LEU A 492 -14.99 -7.80 2.93
CA LEU A 492 -14.33 -7.12 1.81
C LEU A 492 -12.90 -6.72 2.19
N GLN A 493 -12.73 -6.13 3.38
CA GLN A 493 -11.42 -5.72 3.89
C GLN A 493 -10.42 -6.88 3.99
N ALA A 494 -10.89 -8.06 4.42
CA ALA A 494 -10.05 -9.26 4.55
C ALA A 494 -9.57 -9.82 3.19
N LEU A 495 -10.29 -9.53 2.10
CA LEU A 495 -9.93 -9.97 0.75
C LEU A 495 -8.86 -9.10 0.07
N ILE A 496 -8.46 -7.98 0.70
CA ILE A 496 -7.45 -7.05 0.17
C ILE A 496 -6.08 -7.40 0.77
N PRO A 497 -5.18 -8.05 0.01
CA PRO A 497 -3.92 -8.54 0.56
C PRO A 497 -2.85 -7.46 0.71
N VAL A 498 -2.78 -6.49 -0.22
CA VAL A 498 -1.81 -5.40 -0.18
C VAL A 498 -2.45 -4.17 0.44
N ARG A 499 -1.87 -3.69 1.54
CA ARG A 499 -2.41 -2.59 2.35
C ARG A 499 -1.35 -1.53 2.55
N ILE A 500 -1.72 -0.28 2.32
CA ILE A 500 -0.78 0.85 2.40
C ILE A 500 -1.39 1.92 3.30
N VAL A 501 -0.62 2.36 4.29
CA VAL A 501 -1.01 3.43 5.22
C VAL A 501 -0.07 4.61 5.02
N CYS A 502 -0.62 5.72 4.57
CA CYS A 502 0.05 7.02 4.49
C CYS A 502 -0.13 7.78 5.81
N ARG A 503 0.51 8.95 5.92
CA ARG A 503 0.41 9.80 7.12
C ARG A 503 -1.06 10.06 7.50
N SER A 504 -1.32 10.03 8.81
CA SER A 504 -2.57 10.45 9.44
C SER A 504 -2.26 11.07 10.80
N ARG A 505 -2.47 12.39 10.95
CA ARG A 505 -2.19 13.11 12.21
C ARG A 505 -3.16 12.78 13.35
N ASP A 506 -4.35 12.30 13.04
CA ASP A 506 -5.29 11.79 14.03
C ASP A 506 -4.84 10.41 14.54
N SER A 507 -4.44 10.32 15.80
CA SER A 507 -3.90 9.09 16.39
C SER A 507 -4.92 7.96 16.43
N LYS A 508 -6.21 8.25 16.61
CA LYS A 508 -7.25 7.22 16.62
C LYS A 508 -7.50 6.66 15.22
N MET A 509 -7.46 7.52 14.20
CA MET A 509 -7.56 7.08 12.81
C MET A 509 -6.30 6.30 12.40
N ALA A 510 -5.11 6.76 12.80
CA ALA A 510 -3.85 6.05 12.59
C ALA A 510 -3.90 4.64 13.20
N GLN A 511 -4.37 4.53 14.46
CA GLN A 511 -4.53 3.24 15.14
C GLN A 511 -5.47 2.31 14.37
N ARG A 512 -6.67 2.76 13.96
CA ARG A 512 -7.61 1.92 13.19
C ARG A 512 -7.04 1.47 11.85
N ASN A 513 -6.31 2.34 11.15
CA ASN A 513 -5.66 2.00 9.89
C ASN A 513 -4.53 0.97 10.08
N LEU A 514 -3.78 1.06 11.18
CA LEU A 514 -2.73 0.11 11.55
C LEU A 514 -3.31 -1.25 11.99
N ASP A 515 -4.39 -1.25 12.77
CA ASP A 515 -5.09 -2.47 13.15
C ASP A 515 -5.64 -3.20 11.92
N TRP A 516 -6.24 -2.45 10.98
CA TRP A 516 -6.64 -3.01 9.70
C TRP A 516 -5.45 -3.54 8.89
N MET A 517 -4.31 -2.86 8.91
CA MET A 517 -3.14 -3.26 8.14
C MET A 517 -2.60 -4.62 8.59
N ALA A 518 -2.29 -4.79 9.87
CA ALA A 518 -1.61 -5.98 10.41
C ALA A 518 -1.71 -6.13 11.94
N ASP A 519 -2.79 -5.66 12.57
CA ASP A 519 -2.96 -5.62 14.03
C ASP A 519 -1.81 -4.88 14.75
N MET A 520 -1.37 -3.75 14.17
CA MET A 520 -0.20 -2.98 14.59
C MET A 520 -0.57 -1.66 15.30
N GLY A 521 -1.71 -1.59 15.96
CA GLY A 521 -2.20 -0.36 16.62
C GLY A 521 -1.48 0.03 17.91
N GLN A 522 -0.22 -0.40 18.13
CA GLN A 522 0.59 -0.04 19.29
C GLN A 522 1.15 1.39 19.15
N ASP A 523 1.48 2.02 20.26
CA ASP A 523 1.88 3.44 20.36
C ASP A 523 3.05 3.79 19.43
N GLU A 524 4.08 2.95 19.33
CA GLU A 524 5.27 3.19 18.48
C GLU A 524 4.90 3.29 16.98
N TRP A 525 4.01 2.42 16.50
CA TRP A 525 3.54 2.45 15.12
C TRP A 525 2.58 3.61 14.86
N VAL A 526 1.76 3.95 15.85
CA VAL A 526 0.89 5.13 15.79
C VAL A 526 1.72 6.40 15.68
N GLU A 527 2.79 6.54 16.46
CA GLU A 527 3.72 7.67 16.37
C GLU A 527 4.38 7.75 14.99
N LEU A 528 4.81 6.62 14.44
CA LEU A 528 5.37 6.57 13.09
C LEU A 528 4.38 7.10 12.03
N VAL A 529 3.11 6.69 12.09
CA VAL A 529 2.08 7.13 11.13
C VAL A 529 1.69 8.57 11.32
N THR A 530 1.65 9.07 12.56
CA THR A 530 1.21 10.44 12.85
C THR A 530 2.28 11.49 12.57
N SER A 531 3.56 11.18 12.84
CA SER A 531 4.67 12.14 12.79
C SER A 531 5.90 11.66 12.01
N GLY A 532 6.08 10.35 11.85
CA GLY A 532 7.27 9.77 11.21
C GLY A 532 7.17 9.58 9.70
N LEU A 533 5.94 9.56 9.10
CA LEU A 533 5.74 9.42 7.66
C LEU A 533 5.54 10.78 6.99
N SER A 534 6.40 11.15 6.04
CA SER A 534 6.30 12.42 5.30
C SER A 534 5.95 13.58 6.25
N PRO A 535 6.76 13.85 7.30
CA PRO A 535 6.45 14.85 8.32
C PRO A 535 6.27 16.22 7.72
N LEU A 536 5.38 17.00 8.32
CA LEU A 536 5.17 18.40 7.95
C LEU A 536 6.15 19.28 8.74
N ASP A 537 6.69 20.29 8.09
CA ASP A 537 7.43 21.37 8.73
C ASP A 537 6.47 22.43 9.33
N ASP A 538 7.03 23.49 9.89
CA ASP A 538 6.28 24.61 10.49
C ASP A 538 5.40 25.36 9.47
N ASN A 539 5.63 25.18 8.17
CA ASN A 539 4.84 25.76 7.08
C ASN A 539 3.75 24.79 6.55
N GLU A 540 3.55 23.65 7.22
CA GLU A 540 2.70 22.56 6.76
C GLU A 540 3.12 21.98 5.39
N GLU A 541 4.41 21.93 5.11
CA GLU A 541 4.97 21.34 3.89
C GLU A 541 5.82 20.12 4.24
N VAL A 542 5.80 19.13 3.32
CA VAL A 542 6.69 17.97 3.43
C VAL A 542 7.98 18.27 2.69
N ALA A 543 9.11 18.09 3.36
CA ALA A 543 10.42 18.20 2.74
C ALA A 543 10.51 17.28 1.50
N PRO A 544 11.07 17.73 0.37
CA PRO A 544 11.08 16.98 -0.90
C PRO A 544 11.61 15.55 -0.75
N GLU A 545 12.68 15.35 0.04
CA GLU A 545 13.31 14.05 0.29
C GLU A 545 12.45 13.11 1.16
N ARG A 546 11.46 13.65 1.89
CA ARG A 546 10.54 12.89 2.74
C ARG A 546 9.18 12.65 2.09
N ARG A 547 8.93 13.18 0.89
CA ARG A 547 7.66 12.99 0.17
C ARG A 547 7.47 11.56 -0.26
N GLY A 548 6.24 11.05 -0.15
CA GLY A 548 5.85 9.71 -0.61
C GLY A 548 6.22 8.58 0.36
N GLU A 549 6.52 8.88 1.63
CA GLU A 549 6.70 7.83 2.63
C GLU A 549 5.36 7.25 3.06
N ALA A 550 5.31 5.92 3.18
CA ALA A 550 4.14 5.16 3.63
C ALA A 550 4.58 3.86 4.31
N LEU A 551 3.71 3.27 5.11
CA LEU A 551 3.83 1.87 5.50
C LEU A 551 3.12 1.00 4.46
N MET A 552 3.74 -0.10 4.07
CA MET A 552 3.17 -1.07 3.14
C MET A 552 3.21 -2.46 3.76
N ARG A 553 2.06 -3.14 3.74
CA ARG A 553 1.97 -4.58 3.92
C ARG A 553 1.79 -5.22 2.55
N ASP A 554 2.69 -6.11 2.18
CA ASP A 554 2.59 -6.84 0.91
C ASP A 554 1.63 -8.04 1.00
N ALA A 555 1.41 -8.72 -0.12
CA ALA A 555 0.52 -9.86 -0.20
C ALA A 555 1.02 -11.10 0.58
N TYR A 556 2.28 -11.12 0.98
CA TYR A 556 2.90 -12.19 1.76
C TYR A 556 2.89 -11.91 3.27
N GLY A 557 2.40 -10.73 3.67
CA GLY A 557 2.30 -10.31 5.07
C GLY A 557 3.51 -9.54 5.60
N ASN A 558 4.54 -9.26 4.76
CA ASN A 558 5.67 -8.44 5.18
C ASN A 558 5.25 -6.99 5.28
N VAL A 559 5.70 -6.30 6.33
CA VAL A 559 5.43 -4.88 6.57
C VAL A 559 6.72 -4.10 6.60
N ALA A 560 6.78 -3.00 5.86
CA ALA A 560 7.93 -2.10 5.90
C ALA A 560 7.54 -0.65 5.56
N LYS A 561 8.37 0.29 5.98
CA LYS A 561 8.31 1.68 5.55
C LYS A 561 8.87 1.79 4.13
N ILE A 562 8.11 2.38 3.24
CA ILE A 562 8.52 2.59 1.85
C ILE A 562 8.58 4.07 1.51
N LYS A 563 9.38 4.39 0.52
CA LYS A 563 9.34 5.66 -0.20
C LYS A 563 8.89 5.40 -1.63
N VAL A 564 7.71 5.88 -1.97
CA VAL A 564 7.13 5.74 -3.32
C VAL A 564 7.91 6.61 -4.32
N LEU A 565 8.24 6.06 -5.47
CA LEU A 565 8.97 6.78 -6.51
C LEU A 565 8.02 7.58 -7.39
N PRO A 566 8.25 8.88 -7.55
CA PRO A 566 7.50 9.70 -8.49
C PRO A 566 7.85 9.32 -9.94
N PRO A 567 6.94 9.58 -10.90
CA PRO A 567 7.25 9.40 -12.31
C PRO A 567 8.39 10.30 -12.78
N LEU A 568 9.30 9.79 -13.61
CA LEU A 568 10.43 10.54 -14.15
C LEU A 568 10.02 11.59 -15.21
N SER A 569 8.93 11.36 -15.93
CA SER A 569 8.40 12.31 -16.92
C SER A 569 7.80 13.52 -16.21
N PRO A 570 8.24 14.76 -16.50
CA PRO A 570 7.67 15.98 -15.88
C PRO A 570 6.17 16.13 -16.12
N ALA A 571 5.69 15.78 -17.31
CA ALA A 571 4.25 15.84 -17.65
C ALA A 571 3.45 14.84 -16.78
N ARG A 572 3.97 13.62 -16.63
CA ARG A 572 3.33 12.59 -15.81
C ARG A 572 3.43 12.92 -14.33
N PHE A 573 4.56 13.44 -13.88
CA PHE A 573 4.73 13.94 -12.51
C PHE A 573 3.66 14.98 -12.17
N LYS A 574 3.46 15.97 -13.06
CA LYS A 574 2.42 16.99 -12.89
C LYS A 574 1.00 16.38 -12.87
N ALA A 575 0.72 15.38 -13.70
CA ALA A 575 -0.60 14.75 -13.78
C ALA A 575 -0.93 13.88 -12.56
N VAL A 576 0.06 13.28 -11.89
CA VAL A 576 -0.18 12.48 -10.69
C VAL A 576 -0.29 13.32 -9.41
N MET A 577 0.25 14.55 -9.40
CA MET A 577 0.15 15.46 -8.26
C MET A 577 -1.25 16.07 -8.20
N SER A 578 -1.98 15.78 -7.13
CA SER A 578 -3.38 16.20 -6.94
C SER A 578 -3.53 17.60 -6.34
N SER A 579 -2.53 18.08 -5.63
CA SER A 579 -2.59 19.41 -5.01
C SER A 579 -2.17 20.49 -5.99
N PRO A 580 -2.97 21.55 -6.19
CA PRO A 580 -2.53 22.69 -6.98
C PRO A 580 -1.29 23.30 -6.33
N PRO A 581 -0.27 23.72 -7.11
CA PRO A 581 0.87 24.42 -6.54
C PRO A 581 0.38 25.69 -5.83
N LYS A 582 0.82 25.91 -4.59
CA LYS A 582 0.53 27.14 -3.87
C LYS A 582 0.94 28.33 -4.75
N ARG A 583 0.12 29.38 -4.81
CA ARG A 583 0.44 30.62 -5.55
C ARG A 583 1.78 31.16 -5.05
N GLY A 584 2.83 31.08 -5.85
CA GLY A 584 4.18 31.55 -5.53
C GLY A 584 5.33 30.55 -5.68
N ALA A 585 5.08 29.26 -5.88
CA ALA A 585 6.13 28.29 -6.15
C ALA A 585 6.61 28.43 -7.60
N SER A 586 7.84 28.92 -7.78
CA SER A 586 8.49 29.08 -9.08
C SER A 586 8.79 27.71 -9.72
N THR A 587 8.84 27.70 -11.05
CA THR A 587 9.11 26.57 -11.93
C THR A 587 10.50 25.89 -11.71
N GLU A 588 11.27 26.32 -10.72
CA GLU A 588 12.60 25.77 -10.37
C GLU A 588 12.54 24.43 -9.64
N THR A 589 11.48 24.17 -8.87
CA THR A 589 11.34 22.96 -8.06
C THR A 589 11.24 21.67 -8.87
N ALA A 590 10.82 21.74 -10.13
CA ALA A 590 10.72 20.55 -11.00
C ALA A 590 12.09 20.05 -11.52
N LYS A 591 13.11 20.91 -11.52
CA LYS A 591 14.47 20.55 -11.97
C LYS A 591 15.32 19.93 -10.87
N GLU A 592 15.09 20.30 -9.62
CA GLU A 592 15.86 19.78 -8.47
C GLU A 592 15.44 18.34 -8.09
N LEU A 593 14.18 17.95 -8.36
CA LEU A 593 13.67 16.61 -8.04
C LEU A 593 14.10 15.51 -9.04
N VAL A 594 14.69 15.87 -10.18
CA VAL A 594 15.22 14.91 -11.18
C VAL A 594 16.65 14.47 -10.84
N HIS A 595 17.34 15.18 -9.93
CA HIS A 595 18.75 14.94 -9.56
C HIS A 595 18.94 14.51 -8.10
N ALA A 596 17.87 14.30 -7.32
CA ALA A 596 17.88 13.71 -5.98
C ALA A 596 17.23 12.29 -6.06
#